data_a1183794d4526aaaedda65dda78be975
#
_entry.id   a1183794d4526aaaedda65dda78be975
#
_cell.length_a   1.000
_cell.length_b   1.000
_cell.length_c   1.000
_cell.angle_alpha   90.00
_cell.angle_beta   90.00
_cell.angle_gamma   90.00
#
_symmetry.space_group_name_H-M   'P 1'
#
loop_
_entity.id
_entity.type
_entity.pdbx_description
1 polymer ?
#
loop_
_entity_poly.entity_id
_entity_poly.type
_entity_poly.pdbx_seq_one_letter_code
_entity_poly.pdbx_strand_id
1 'polypeptide(L)'
;MNMSNTTDFTVSTDVPWYKTYQEHGLDFNFDLPDNINSLMDIFDQAFARFGNQVAFTCMDKSITYRQLDNYSRQMAAYLQSLGLVKGDKVAVMMPNILQYPIVMIAIIRAGLTLVNVNPLYTSNELEHQLNDSEAKALFIVENFAHTFEKVVNKGQVRHVVVASLGDMLGLKGFLVNAVVRHVKKMVPEWNIPGHVSFKDALNKVAIGNYNRPNLALDDIAVLQYTGGTTGVAKGAMLTHRNLASNVEQCAPFLSLVFSKDKPSGQYIAVALPLYHIFSFTACGLLGMKMGFSMLLITNPRDFPALCKDYAKYKPAFFPAVNTLFNGLVHHEGFRSLDHSNLKLSLGGGMSVLSDTAKAWERLTGNYIIEGYGLSETSPVLTLNPPGGYTGKIGIPIPATDIKILDDEGNELAMGEAGEICAKGPQIMVGYWNRLDETEKVMTKDGFFRTGDIGVMDDRGFIKIVDRKKDMILVSGFNVYPNEVEDVITAHPKVIECGVIGVPDDHSGEVVKVFVVKKDPSLTAEEVRAWAKENLTGYKRPKYIEFISELPKSNVGKILRKELRVLEQSK
;
A
#
# COMPACT_ATOMS: atom_id res chain seq x y z
N MET A 1 -5.40 -26.37 -14.86
CA MET A 1 -4.06 -26.92 -14.61
C MET A 1 -3.86 -26.95 -13.12
N ASN A 2 -3.63 -28.13 -12.54
CA ASN A 2 -3.19 -28.24 -11.14
C ASN A 2 -1.78 -27.64 -11.06
N MET A 3 -1.66 -26.39 -10.65
CA MET A 3 -0.39 -25.91 -10.11
C MET A 3 -0.15 -26.76 -8.86
N SER A 4 0.87 -27.61 -8.90
CA SER A 4 1.27 -28.42 -7.77
C SER A 4 1.53 -27.46 -6.60
N ASN A 5 0.71 -27.56 -5.55
CA ASN A 5 0.93 -26.92 -4.27
C ASN A 5 2.24 -27.48 -3.67
N THR A 6 3.38 -26.94 -4.09
CA THR A 6 4.60 -27.10 -3.33
C THR A 6 4.50 -26.17 -2.12
N THR A 7 4.05 -26.71 -1.01
CA THR A 7 3.94 -26.02 0.28
C THR A 7 5.31 -25.78 0.94
N ASP A 8 6.39 -26.21 0.31
CA ASP A 8 7.75 -26.07 0.80
C ASP A 8 8.47 -24.92 0.07
N PHE A 9 8.53 -23.76 0.71
CA PHE A 9 9.28 -22.59 0.26
C PHE A 9 10.61 -22.49 0.98
N THR A 10 11.36 -23.57 0.98
CA THR A 10 12.70 -23.62 1.58
C THR A 10 13.68 -22.84 0.70
N VAL A 11 14.27 -21.78 1.25
CA VAL A 11 15.35 -21.02 0.61
C VAL A 11 16.68 -21.59 1.09
N SER A 12 17.63 -21.77 0.16
CA SER A 12 18.98 -22.25 0.51
C SER A 12 19.66 -21.25 1.45
N THR A 13 20.45 -21.77 2.40
CA THR A 13 21.34 -20.95 3.23
C THR A 13 22.56 -20.41 2.47
N ASP A 14 22.76 -20.85 1.22
CA ASP A 14 23.82 -20.38 0.32
C ASP A 14 23.39 -19.15 -0.48
N VAL A 15 22.74 -18.20 0.20
CA VAL A 15 22.26 -16.93 -0.38
C VAL A 15 22.94 -15.74 0.31
N PRO A 16 23.15 -14.61 -0.41
CA PRO A 16 23.90 -13.47 0.12
C PRO A 16 23.35 -12.91 1.43
N TRP A 17 22.01 -12.90 1.58
CA TRP A 17 21.36 -12.32 2.77
C TRP A 17 21.33 -13.23 4.00
N TYR A 18 21.75 -14.50 3.92
CA TYR A 18 21.75 -15.39 5.08
C TYR A 18 22.61 -14.87 6.24
N LYS A 19 23.81 -14.36 5.94
CA LYS A 19 24.69 -13.74 6.93
C LYS A 19 24.05 -12.54 7.60
N THR A 20 23.34 -11.70 6.83
CA THR A 20 22.62 -10.53 7.36
C THR A 20 21.53 -10.94 8.34
N TYR A 21 20.81 -12.04 8.08
CA TYR A 21 19.85 -12.61 9.04
C TYR A 21 20.51 -12.96 10.37
N GLN A 22 21.67 -13.64 10.32
CA GLN A 22 22.43 -14.02 11.53
C GLN A 22 22.90 -12.78 12.32
N GLU A 23 23.41 -11.76 11.64
CA GLU A 23 23.89 -10.52 12.26
C GLU A 23 22.78 -9.78 13.02
N HIS A 24 21.53 -9.86 12.55
CA HIS A 24 20.38 -9.20 13.16
C HIS A 24 19.57 -10.12 14.09
N GLY A 25 19.96 -11.38 14.24
CA GLY A 25 19.23 -12.35 15.06
C GLY A 25 17.81 -12.65 14.55
N LEU A 26 17.63 -12.54 13.22
CA LEU A 26 16.38 -12.90 12.55
C LEU A 26 16.38 -14.40 12.25
N ASP A 27 15.20 -15.03 12.39
CA ASP A 27 15.02 -16.41 11.95
C ASP A 27 14.92 -16.43 10.41
N PHE A 28 15.79 -17.21 9.80
CA PHE A 28 15.81 -17.39 8.34
C PHE A 28 14.74 -18.39 7.88
N ASN A 29 14.49 -19.40 8.71
CA ASN A 29 13.48 -20.41 8.43
C ASN A 29 12.08 -19.82 8.67
N PHE A 30 11.16 -20.20 7.83
CA PHE A 30 9.78 -19.78 7.93
C PHE A 30 8.84 -20.94 7.65
N ASP A 31 8.03 -21.24 8.64
CA ASP A 31 6.85 -22.08 8.49
C ASP A 31 5.63 -21.30 8.98
N LEU A 32 4.56 -21.33 8.19
CA LEU A 32 3.30 -20.77 8.68
C LEU A 32 2.83 -21.61 9.87
N PRO A 33 2.57 -20.99 11.04
CA PRO A 33 2.18 -21.73 12.24
C PRO A 33 0.99 -22.67 12.00
N ASP A 34 1.05 -23.91 12.47
CA ASP A 34 0.02 -24.95 12.27
C ASP A 34 -1.38 -24.54 12.74
N ASN A 35 -1.48 -23.57 13.65
CA ASN A 35 -2.74 -23.04 14.14
C ASN A 35 -3.30 -21.90 13.31
N ILE A 36 -2.73 -21.62 12.13
CA ILE A 36 -3.20 -20.64 11.15
C ILE A 36 -3.69 -21.37 9.90
N ASN A 37 -5.01 -21.50 9.76
CA ASN A 37 -5.68 -22.09 8.61
C ASN A 37 -6.35 -21.03 7.71
N SER A 38 -6.39 -19.79 8.21
CA SER A 38 -6.95 -18.63 7.50
C SER A 38 -6.53 -17.33 8.19
N LEU A 39 -6.75 -16.18 7.55
CA LEU A 39 -6.59 -14.86 8.20
C LEU A 39 -7.46 -14.72 9.44
N MET A 40 -8.58 -15.45 9.53
CA MET A 40 -9.44 -15.38 10.71
C MET A 40 -8.77 -15.89 11.96
N ASP A 41 -7.83 -16.82 11.85
CA ASP A 41 -7.11 -17.32 13.02
C ASP A 41 -6.18 -16.25 13.60
N ILE A 42 -5.57 -15.41 12.74
CA ILE A 42 -4.78 -14.23 13.18
C ILE A 42 -5.70 -13.23 13.90
N PHE A 43 -6.88 -12.94 13.35
CA PHE A 43 -7.84 -12.03 13.99
C PHE A 43 -8.37 -12.59 15.32
N ASP A 44 -8.76 -13.86 15.35
CA ASP A 44 -9.29 -14.51 16.57
C ASP A 44 -8.22 -14.54 17.68
N GLN A 45 -6.95 -14.79 17.36
CA GLN A 45 -5.84 -14.69 18.31
C GLN A 45 -5.69 -13.26 18.83
N ALA A 46 -5.78 -12.24 17.96
CA ALA A 46 -5.72 -10.84 18.36
C ALA A 46 -6.90 -10.45 19.26
N PHE A 47 -8.12 -10.88 18.95
CA PHE A 47 -9.32 -10.63 19.75
C PHE A 47 -9.23 -11.29 21.13
N ALA A 48 -8.73 -12.51 21.20
CA ALA A 48 -8.54 -13.23 22.45
C ALA A 48 -7.48 -12.57 23.34
N ARG A 49 -6.33 -12.18 22.74
CA ARG A 49 -5.18 -11.64 23.46
C ARG A 49 -5.37 -10.19 23.87
N PHE A 50 -5.96 -9.34 23.01
CA PHE A 50 -6.01 -7.89 23.18
C PHE A 50 -7.42 -7.32 23.39
N GLY A 51 -8.41 -8.14 23.68
CA GLY A 51 -9.84 -7.79 23.67
C GLY A 51 -10.23 -6.45 24.30
N ASN A 52 -9.63 -6.08 25.43
CA ASN A 52 -9.95 -4.83 26.14
C ASN A 52 -9.13 -3.61 25.66
N GLN A 53 -8.14 -3.83 24.79
CA GLN A 53 -7.31 -2.75 24.27
C GLN A 53 -8.00 -2.05 23.09
N VAL A 54 -7.59 -0.80 22.84
CA VAL A 54 -8.04 -0.05 21.68
C VAL A 54 -7.47 -0.71 20.42
N ALA A 55 -8.34 -1.07 19.47
CA ALA A 55 -7.95 -1.57 18.16
C ALA A 55 -7.80 -0.42 17.16
N PHE A 56 -8.85 0.39 17.01
CA PHE A 56 -8.86 1.50 16.05
C PHE A 56 -9.40 2.77 16.70
N THR A 57 -8.79 3.90 16.32
CA THR A 57 -9.22 5.25 16.71
C THR A 57 -9.38 6.12 15.47
N CYS A 58 -10.48 6.85 15.35
CA CYS A 58 -10.75 7.81 14.30
C CYS A 58 -11.52 9.00 14.87
N MET A 59 -11.09 10.23 14.59
CA MET A 59 -11.77 11.46 15.03
C MET A 59 -12.13 11.44 16.53
N ASP A 60 -11.21 11.03 17.38
CA ASP A 60 -11.34 10.90 18.85
C ASP A 60 -12.29 9.81 19.35
N LYS A 61 -12.82 8.96 18.47
CA LYS A 61 -13.58 7.78 18.83
C LYS A 61 -12.76 6.53 18.66
N SER A 62 -12.72 5.71 19.71
CA SER A 62 -12.01 4.43 19.70
C SER A 62 -12.99 3.28 19.77
N ILE A 63 -12.60 2.15 19.17
CA ILE A 63 -13.21 0.83 19.36
C ILE A 63 -12.14 -0.14 19.85
N THR A 64 -12.51 -1.01 20.81
CA THR A 64 -11.61 -2.05 21.31
C THR A 64 -11.60 -3.26 20.38
N TYR A 65 -10.60 -4.14 20.55
CA TYR A 65 -10.55 -5.42 19.84
C TYR A 65 -11.80 -6.26 20.06
N ARG A 66 -12.35 -6.29 21.28
CA ARG A 66 -13.62 -6.96 21.60
C ARG A 66 -14.82 -6.34 20.88
N GLN A 67 -14.88 -5.02 20.80
CA GLN A 67 -15.94 -4.33 20.07
C GLN A 67 -15.83 -4.59 18.57
N LEU A 68 -14.61 -4.60 18.03
CA LEU A 68 -14.35 -4.93 16.63
C LEU A 68 -14.76 -6.37 16.30
N ASP A 69 -14.45 -7.34 17.17
CA ASP A 69 -14.93 -8.72 17.03
C ASP A 69 -16.46 -8.79 16.97
N ASN A 70 -17.14 -8.13 17.91
CA ASN A 70 -18.60 -8.12 17.95
C ASN A 70 -19.21 -7.48 16.70
N TYR A 71 -18.74 -6.29 16.31
CA TYR A 71 -19.26 -5.58 15.14
C TYR A 71 -19.00 -6.36 13.85
N SER A 72 -17.83 -6.97 13.70
CA SER A 72 -17.53 -7.77 12.53
C SER A 72 -18.36 -9.06 12.46
N ARG A 73 -18.70 -9.69 13.61
CA ARG A 73 -19.65 -10.83 13.66
C ARG A 73 -21.07 -10.41 13.26
N GLN A 74 -21.55 -9.28 13.77
CA GLN A 74 -22.87 -8.76 13.39
C GLN A 74 -22.95 -8.47 11.90
N MET A 75 -21.93 -7.79 11.36
CA MET A 75 -21.90 -7.48 9.92
C MET A 75 -21.73 -8.73 9.07
N ALA A 76 -20.97 -9.75 9.52
CA ALA A 76 -20.87 -11.04 8.83
C ALA A 76 -22.22 -11.79 8.81
N ALA A 77 -22.96 -11.79 9.94
CA ALA A 77 -24.31 -12.35 9.99
C ALA A 77 -25.26 -11.64 9.00
N TYR A 78 -25.14 -10.30 8.90
CA TYR A 78 -25.89 -9.54 7.91
C TYR A 78 -25.55 -9.96 6.47
N LEU A 79 -24.26 -10.04 6.13
CA LEU A 79 -23.81 -10.47 4.80
C LEU A 79 -24.33 -11.88 4.44
N GLN A 80 -24.30 -12.82 5.39
CA GLN A 80 -24.86 -14.16 5.20
C GLN A 80 -26.38 -14.13 5.01
N SER A 81 -27.10 -13.23 5.69
CA SER A 81 -28.55 -13.08 5.55
C SER A 81 -28.98 -12.56 4.16
N LEU A 82 -28.05 -11.99 3.40
CA LEU A 82 -28.27 -11.56 2.01
C LEU A 82 -28.19 -12.73 1.01
N GLY A 83 -27.89 -13.94 1.48
CA GLY A 83 -27.71 -15.12 0.63
C GLY A 83 -26.34 -15.17 -0.05
N LEU A 84 -25.38 -14.36 0.38
CA LEU A 84 -24.00 -14.44 -0.08
C LEU A 84 -23.35 -15.72 0.44
N VAL A 85 -22.62 -16.39 -0.44
CA VAL A 85 -21.95 -17.66 -0.15
C VAL A 85 -20.42 -17.52 -0.25
N LYS A 86 -19.69 -18.47 0.34
CA LYS A 86 -18.23 -18.51 0.30
C LYS A 86 -17.69 -18.26 -1.12
N GLY A 87 -16.74 -17.34 -1.23
CA GLY A 87 -16.11 -16.93 -2.50
C GLY A 87 -16.84 -15.82 -3.26
N ASP A 88 -18.05 -15.42 -2.83
CA ASP A 88 -18.71 -14.24 -3.40
C ASP A 88 -17.92 -12.97 -3.08
N LYS A 89 -17.86 -12.03 -4.03
CA LYS A 89 -17.07 -10.83 -3.92
C LYS A 89 -17.89 -9.68 -3.36
N VAL A 90 -17.29 -8.95 -2.42
CA VAL A 90 -17.89 -7.77 -1.78
C VAL A 90 -16.92 -6.59 -1.91
N ALA A 91 -17.35 -5.57 -2.62
CA ALA A 91 -16.57 -4.36 -2.83
C ALA A 91 -16.69 -3.39 -1.64
N VAL A 92 -15.56 -2.75 -1.27
CA VAL A 92 -15.51 -1.77 -0.20
C VAL A 92 -14.84 -0.50 -0.70
N MET A 93 -15.61 0.58 -0.81
CA MET A 93 -15.21 1.90 -1.30
C MET A 93 -15.29 2.92 -0.15
N MET A 94 -14.29 2.86 0.75
CA MET A 94 -14.23 3.67 1.97
C MET A 94 -12.81 4.19 2.23
N PRO A 95 -12.65 5.42 2.75
CA PRO A 95 -11.38 5.91 3.28
C PRO A 95 -11.09 5.29 4.66
N ASN A 96 -10.04 5.77 5.34
CA ASN A 96 -9.69 5.38 6.70
C ASN A 96 -10.71 5.89 7.72
N ILE A 97 -11.75 5.10 7.97
CA ILE A 97 -12.83 5.33 8.96
C ILE A 97 -13.10 4.04 9.74
N LEU A 98 -13.74 4.13 10.91
CA LEU A 98 -13.99 2.97 11.78
C LEU A 98 -14.80 1.86 11.13
N GLN A 99 -15.63 2.19 10.14
CA GLN A 99 -16.45 1.22 9.41
C GLN A 99 -15.60 0.29 8.55
N TYR A 100 -14.48 0.78 7.97
CA TYR A 100 -13.65 -0.02 7.07
C TYR A 100 -13.12 -1.30 7.74
N PRO A 101 -12.42 -1.29 8.88
CA PRO A 101 -11.95 -2.53 9.52
C PRO A 101 -13.08 -3.47 9.95
N ILE A 102 -14.25 -2.93 10.33
CA ILE A 102 -15.42 -3.74 10.67
C ILE A 102 -15.89 -4.54 9.44
N VAL A 103 -16.04 -3.86 8.30
CA VAL A 103 -16.51 -4.46 7.03
C VAL A 103 -15.46 -5.43 6.47
N MET A 104 -14.19 -5.03 6.47
CA MET A 104 -13.07 -5.85 6.03
C MET A 104 -13.06 -7.22 6.74
N ILE A 105 -13.09 -7.20 8.08
CA ILE A 105 -13.07 -8.43 8.86
C ILE A 105 -14.37 -9.21 8.70
N ALA A 106 -15.51 -8.54 8.59
CA ALA A 106 -16.80 -9.21 8.38
C ALA A 106 -16.86 -9.98 7.05
N ILE A 107 -16.34 -9.41 5.98
CA ILE A 107 -16.26 -10.06 4.66
C ILE A 107 -15.38 -11.32 4.75
N ILE A 108 -14.17 -11.19 5.29
CA ILE A 108 -13.24 -12.31 5.46
C ILE A 108 -13.83 -13.36 6.38
N ARG A 109 -14.44 -12.96 7.49
CA ARG A 109 -15.10 -13.82 8.46
C ARG A 109 -16.26 -14.62 7.87
N ALA A 110 -17.02 -14.01 6.95
CA ALA A 110 -18.12 -14.66 6.26
C ALA A 110 -17.67 -15.61 5.12
N GLY A 111 -16.38 -15.73 4.87
CA GLY A 111 -15.80 -16.52 3.79
C GLY A 111 -15.97 -15.87 2.42
N LEU A 112 -16.21 -14.57 2.39
CA LEU A 112 -16.37 -13.80 1.18
C LEU A 112 -15.02 -13.20 0.75
N THR A 113 -14.89 -12.86 -0.52
CA THR A 113 -13.70 -12.21 -1.06
C THR A 113 -13.85 -10.70 -1.00
N LEU A 114 -12.95 -10.03 -0.30
CA LEU A 114 -12.88 -8.57 -0.23
C LEU A 114 -12.35 -7.99 -1.54
N VAL A 115 -13.05 -7.00 -2.10
CA VAL A 115 -12.58 -6.21 -3.24
C VAL A 115 -12.34 -4.78 -2.77
N ASN A 116 -11.08 -4.41 -2.60
CA ASN A 116 -10.72 -3.05 -2.21
C ASN A 116 -10.90 -2.08 -3.38
N VAL A 117 -11.69 -1.02 -3.17
CA VAL A 117 -11.99 0.00 -4.18
C VAL A 117 -11.46 1.35 -3.73
N ASN A 118 -10.75 2.02 -4.63
CA ASN A 118 -10.31 3.39 -4.39
C ASN A 118 -11.51 4.36 -4.38
N PRO A 119 -11.77 5.09 -3.28
CA PRO A 119 -12.88 6.03 -3.18
C PRO A 119 -12.86 7.17 -4.21
N LEU A 120 -11.71 7.46 -4.80
CA LEU A 120 -11.55 8.54 -5.77
C LEU A 120 -11.67 8.08 -7.23
N TYR A 121 -12.06 6.84 -7.48
CA TYR A 121 -12.31 6.36 -8.83
C TYR A 121 -13.43 7.12 -9.51
N THR A 122 -13.26 7.35 -10.80
CA THR A 122 -14.32 7.80 -11.70
C THR A 122 -15.40 6.72 -11.84
N SER A 123 -16.57 7.08 -12.37
CA SER A 123 -17.64 6.12 -12.59
C SER A 123 -17.21 4.97 -13.54
N ASN A 124 -16.40 5.27 -14.56
CA ASN A 124 -15.91 4.26 -15.51
C ASN A 124 -14.93 3.28 -14.86
N GLU A 125 -14.01 3.76 -14.02
CA GLU A 125 -13.09 2.89 -13.29
C GLU A 125 -13.83 2.02 -12.28
N LEU A 126 -14.82 2.58 -11.59
CA LEU A 126 -15.68 1.85 -10.66
C LEU A 126 -16.51 0.79 -11.39
N GLU A 127 -17.15 1.14 -12.52
CA GLU A 127 -17.92 0.21 -13.37
C GLU A 127 -17.04 -0.96 -13.80
N HIS A 128 -15.85 -0.66 -14.31
CA HIS A 128 -14.90 -1.70 -14.71
C HIS A 128 -14.57 -2.63 -13.56
N GLN A 129 -14.16 -2.10 -12.40
CA GLN A 129 -13.72 -2.92 -11.27
C GLN A 129 -14.85 -3.78 -10.69
N LEU A 130 -16.08 -3.23 -10.58
CA LEU A 130 -17.23 -3.98 -10.07
C LEU A 130 -17.64 -5.11 -11.02
N ASN A 131 -17.58 -4.89 -12.33
CA ASN A 131 -17.91 -5.89 -13.34
C ASN A 131 -16.83 -6.97 -13.44
N ASP A 132 -15.57 -6.58 -13.53
CA ASP A 132 -14.44 -7.49 -13.63
C ASP A 132 -14.32 -8.38 -12.38
N SER A 133 -14.53 -7.82 -11.19
CA SER A 133 -14.52 -8.58 -9.93
C SER A 133 -15.78 -9.42 -9.71
N GLU A 134 -16.84 -9.21 -10.47
CA GLU A 134 -18.16 -9.85 -10.25
C GLU A 134 -18.71 -9.57 -8.85
N ALA A 135 -18.50 -8.35 -8.33
CA ALA A 135 -18.93 -7.98 -6.99
C ALA A 135 -20.46 -8.04 -6.85
N LYS A 136 -20.97 -8.77 -5.85
CA LYS A 136 -22.42 -8.94 -5.58
C LYS A 136 -22.95 -7.91 -4.58
N ALA A 137 -22.08 -7.36 -3.74
CA ALA A 137 -22.42 -6.34 -2.77
C ALA A 137 -21.35 -5.21 -2.77
N LEU A 138 -21.77 -4.01 -2.39
CA LEU A 138 -20.93 -2.83 -2.28
C LEU A 138 -21.17 -2.14 -0.95
N PHE A 139 -20.11 -1.89 -0.21
CA PHE A 139 -20.06 -0.94 0.89
C PHE A 139 -19.43 0.36 0.40
N ILE A 140 -20.12 1.47 0.53
CA ILE A 140 -19.66 2.77 0.03
C ILE A 140 -19.94 3.87 1.05
N VAL A 141 -19.02 4.84 1.17
CA VAL A 141 -19.32 6.04 1.96
C VAL A 141 -20.10 7.06 1.10
N GLU A 142 -21.08 7.72 1.71
CA GLU A 142 -22.03 8.62 1.01
C GLU A 142 -21.37 9.71 0.17
N ASN A 143 -20.17 10.13 0.55
CA ASN A 143 -19.37 11.11 -0.18
C ASN A 143 -19.11 10.73 -1.65
N PHE A 144 -19.10 9.43 -1.94
CA PHE A 144 -18.83 8.88 -3.26
C PHE A 144 -20.01 8.11 -3.86
N ALA A 145 -21.17 8.11 -3.18
CA ALA A 145 -22.37 7.40 -3.63
C ALA A 145 -22.85 7.87 -5.02
N HIS A 146 -22.71 9.17 -5.33
CA HIS A 146 -23.00 9.75 -6.65
C HIS A 146 -22.18 9.13 -7.80
N THR A 147 -20.98 8.59 -7.50
CA THR A 147 -20.13 7.90 -8.48
C THR A 147 -20.74 6.55 -8.84
N PHE A 148 -21.22 5.80 -7.82
CA PHE A 148 -21.87 4.50 -8.03
C PHE A 148 -23.27 4.66 -8.65
N GLU A 149 -24.04 5.70 -8.31
CA GLU A 149 -25.35 5.97 -8.91
C GLU A 149 -25.33 5.94 -10.44
N LYS A 150 -24.25 6.47 -11.06
CA LYS A 150 -24.08 6.50 -12.52
C LYS A 150 -23.92 5.11 -13.15
N VAL A 151 -23.63 4.10 -12.33
CA VAL A 151 -23.34 2.72 -12.79
C VAL A 151 -24.19 1.66 -12.08
N VAL A 152 -25.15 2.05 -11.25
CA VAL A 152 -25.97 1.15 -10.41
C VAL A 152 -26.65 0.01 -11.20
N ASN A 153 -27.05 0.25 -12.45
CA ASN A 153 -27.72 -0.73 -13.30
C ASN A 153 -26.80 -1.42 -14.31
N LYS A 154 -25.48 -1.23 -14.20
CA LYS A 154 -24.51 -1.70 -15.20
C LYS A 154 -23.67 -2.90 -14.75
N GLY A 155 -24.01 -3.54 -13.64
CA GLY A 155 -23.23 -4.64 -13.08
C GLY A 155 -24.04 -5.65 -12.29
N GLN A 156 -23.32 -6.49 -11.54
CA GLN A 156 -23.90 -7.59 -10.76
C GLN A 156 -24.20 -7.21 -9.30
N VAL A 157 -23.88 -5.97 -8.87
CA VAL A 157 -24.10 -5.51 -7.50
C VAL A 157 -25.61 -5.48 -7.20
N ARG A 158 -26.05 -6.29 -6.24
CA ARG A 158 -27.45 -6.40 -5.83
C ARG A 158 -27.73 -5.78 -4.46
N HIS A 159 -26.68 -5.68 -3.63
CA HIS A 159 -26.78 -5.20 -2.26
C HIS A 159 -25.84 -4.00 -2.07
N VAL A 160 -26.39 -2.88 -1.63
CA VAL A 160 -25.61 -1.67 -1.39
C VAL A 160 -25.80 -1.21 0.04
N VAL A 161 -24.69 -1.07 0.75
CA VAL A 161 -24.67 -0.49 2.10
C VAL A 161 -23.96 0.85 2.04
N VAL A 162 -24.67 1.91 2.42
CA VAL A 162 -24.14 3.27 2.43
C VAL A 162 -23.79 3.66 3.86
N ALA A 163 -22.52 4.05 4.07
CA ALA A 163 -22.02 4.54 5.34
C ALA A 163 -21.88 6.06 5.31
N SER A 164 -22.08 6.70 6.45
CA SER A 164 -21.74 8.11 6.68
C SER A 164 -20.49 8.21 7.54
N LEU A 165 -19.67 9.24 7.36
CA LEU A 165 -18.41 9.41 8.12
C LEU A 165 -18.63 9.34 9.64
N GLY A 166 -19.75 9.87 10.13
CA GLY A 166 -20.09 9.93 11.55
C GLY A 166 -20.75 8.69 12.14
N ASP A 167 -21.03 7.62 11.36
CA ASP A 167 -21.85 6.50 11.83
C ASP A 167 -21.34 5.82 13.10
N MET A 168 -20.02 5.69 13.24
CA MET A 168 -19.37 5.06 14.40
C MET A 168 -18.88 6.07 15.45
N LEU A 169 -19.18 7.37 15.32
CA LEU A 169 -18.68 8.42 16.22
C LEU A 169 -19.64 8.73 17.41
N GLY A 170 -20.71 7.97 17.58
CA GLY A 170 -21.72 8.21 18.62
C GLY A 170 -22.45 9.54 18.41
N LEU A 171 -22.70 10.31 19.50
CA LEU A 171 -23.39 11.60 19.42
C LEU A 171 -22.65 12.63 18.56
N LYS A 172 -21.31 12.65 18.63
CA LYS A 172 -20.47 13.51 17.77
C LYS A 172 -20.72 13.25 16.28
N GLY A 173 -21.11 12.02 15.91
CA GLY A 173 -21.35 11.62 14.53
C GLY A 173 -22.47 12.40 13.86
N PHE A 174 -23.52 12.76 14.57
CA PHE A 174 -24.59 13.59 14.00
C PHE A 174 -24.06 14.96 13.57
N LEU A 175 -23.24 15.60 14.42
CA LEU A 175 -22.63 16.87 14.10
C LEU A 175 -21.66 16.76 12.93
N VAL A 176 -20.81 15.71 12.91
CA VAL A 176 -19.88 15.45 11.82
C VAL A 176 -20.63 15.28 10.49
N ASN A 177 -21.69 14.47 10.46
CA ASN A 177 -22.49 14.26 9.24
C ASN A 177 -23.17 15.57 8.78
N ALA A 178 -23.73 16.35 9.71
CA ALA A 178 -24.33 17.64 9.36
C ALA A 178 -23.31 18.63 8.77
N VAL A 179 -22.12 18.73 9.39
CA VAL A 179 -21.04 19.60 8.89
C VAL A 179 -20.56 19.15 7.50
N VAL A 180 -20.34 17.85 7.31
CA VAL A 180 -19.85 17.30 6.04
C VAL A 180 -20.86 17.49 4.91
N ARG A 181 -22.16 17.29 5.20
CA ARG A 181 -23.24 17.44 4.20
C ARG A 181 -23.57 18.90 3.89
N HIS A 182 -23.77 19.72 4.92
CA HIS A 182 -24.38 21.05 4.76
C HIS A 182 -23.39 22.21 4.80
N VAL A 183 -22.30 22.09 5.60
CA VAL A 183 -21.30 23.17 5.73
C VAL A 183 -20.18 22.98 4.71
N LYS A 184 -19.54 21.80 4.71
CA LYS A 184 -18.44 21.50 3.78
C LYS A 184 -18.92 21.07 2.40
N LYS A 185 -20.21 20.73 2.25
CA LYS A 185 -20.82 20.26 0.99
C LYS A 185 -20.01 19.15 0.30
N MET A 186 -19.47 18.21 1.10
CA MET A 186 -18.63 17.11 0.60
C MET A 186 -19.46 15.87 0.23
N VAL A 187 -20.77 15.91 0.35
CA VAL A 187 -21.70 14.85 -0.08
C VAL A 187 -22.57 15.42 -1.19
N PRO A 188 -22.26 15.14 -2.46
CA PRO A 188 -23.16 15.44 -3.59
C PRO A 188 -24.49 14.70 -3.42
N GLU A 189 -25.55 15.21 -4.05
CA GLU A 189 -26.83 14.50 -4.10
C GLU A 189 -26.65 13.14 -4.78
N TRP A 190 -27.34 12.15 -4.28
CA TRP A 190 -27.33 10.79 -4.83
C TRP A 190 -28.66 10.06 -4.54
N ASN A 191 -29.03 9.13 -5.43
CA ASN A 191 -30.19 8.28 -5.28
C ASN A 191 -29.84 6.83 -5.68
N ILE A 192 -29.72 5.94 -4.70
CA ILE A 192 -29.46 4.52 -4.91
C ILE A 192 -30.66 3.75 -4.34
N PRO A 193 -31.63 3.32 -5.19
CA PRO A 193 -32.81 2.59 -4.73
C PRO A 193 -32.44 1.30 -3.98
N GLY A 194 -33.12 1.06 -2.88
CA GLY A 194 -32.93 -0.19 -2.10
C GLY A 194 -31.64 -0.28 -1.29
N HIS A 195 -30.85 0.79 -1.20
CA HIS A 195 -29.69 0.80 -0.30
C HIS A 195 -30.10 0.63 1.16
N VAL A 196 -29.18 0.11 1.98
CA VAL A 196 -29.32 -0.01 3.43
C VAL A 196 -28.29 0.87 4.09
N SER A 197 -28.63 1.59 5.15
CA SER A 197 -27.62 2.35 5.92
C SER A 197 -26.67 1.39 6.65
N PHE A 198 -25.43 1.83 6.86
CA PHE A 198 -24.44 1.03 7.62
C PHE A 198 -24.95 0.67 9.02
N LYS A 199 -25.62 1.59 9.72
CA LYS A 199 -26.18 1.34 11.04
C LYS A 199 -27.31 0.32 11.01
N ASP A 200 -28.19 0.41 10.02
CA ASP A 200 -29.26 -0.58 9.87
C ASP A 200 -28.70 -1.95 9.52
N ALA A 201 -27.74 -2.03 8.59
CA ALA A 201 -27.06 -3.29 8.27
C ALA A 201 -26.41 -3.92 9.51
N LEU A 202 -25.70 -3.12 10.33
CA LEU A 202 -25.04 -3.58 11.53
C LEU A 202 -26.02 -4.12 12.60
N ASN A 203 -27.23 -3.54 12.70
CA ASN A 203 -28.21 -3.88 13.71
C ASN A 203 -29.33 -4.83 13.21
N LYS A 204 -29.35 -5.15 11.91
CA LYS A 204 -30.47 -5.89 11.28
C LYS A 204 -30.54 -7.34 11.70
N VAL A 205 -29.40 -7.97 11.94
CA VAL A 205 -29.30 -9.39 12.24
C VAL A 205 -28.59 -9.59 13.58
N ALA A 206 -29.14 -10.44 14.42
CA ALA A 206 -28.52 -10.75 15.71
C ALA A 206 -27.20 -11.51 15.52
N ILE A 207 -26.22 -11.20 16.35
CA ILE A 207 -24.88 -11.80 16.31
C ILE A 207 -24.90 -13.33 16.40
N GLY A 208 -25.88 -13.91 17.10
CA GLY A 208 -26.06 -15.36 17.23
C GLY A 208 -26.41 -16.07 15.92
N ASN A 209 -26.78 -15.34 14.87
CA ASN A 209 -27.08 -15.89 13.56
C ASN A 209 -25.84 -16.01 12.65
N TYR A 210 -24.68 -15.56 13.12
CA TYR A 210 -23.43 -15.76 12.39
C TYR A 210 -23.01 -17.24 12.41
N ASN A 211 -22.82 -17.81 11.23
CA ASN A 211 -22.30 -19.16 11.04
C ASN A 211 -20.88 -19.09 10.50
N ARG A 212 -19.89 -19.60 11.27
CA ARG A 212 -18.50 -19.61 10.84
C ARG A 212 -18.34 -20.58 9.65
N PRO A 213 -17.93 -20.11 8.46
CA PRO A 213 -17.66 -21.00 7.32
C PRO A 213 -16.35 -21.76 7.56
N ASN A 214 -16.20 -22.90 6.88
CA ASN A 214 -14.92 -23.58 6.80
C ASN A 214 -14.04 -22.84 5.79
N LEU A 215 -12.97 -22.19 6.26
CA LEU A 215 -11.98 -21.47 5.46
C LEU A 215 -10.73 -22.31 5.28
N ALA A 216 -10.13 -22.24 4.10
CA ALA A 216 -8.87 -22.87 3.79
C ALA A 216 -7.82 -21.81 3.42
N LEU A 217 -6.54 -22.12 3.61
CA LEU A 217 -5.43 -21.23 3.26
C LEU A 217 -5.44 -20.82 1.78
N ASP A 218 -5.93 -21.69 0.90
CA ASP A 218 -5.94 -21.44 -0.54
C ASP A 218 -7.22 -20.75 -1.06
N ASP A 219 -8.19 -20.46 -0.17
CA ASP A 219 -9.33 -19.61 -0.51
C ASP A 219 -8.85 -18.18 -0.80
N ILE A 220 -9.46 -17.54 -1.81
CA ILE A 220 -9.15 -16.13 -2.14
C ILE A 220 -9.78 -15.24 -1.07
N ALA A 221 -8.94 -14.52 -0.33
CA ALA A 221 -9.37 -13.59 0.70
C ALA A 221 -9.60 -12.18 0.15
N VAL A 222 -8.75 -11.75 -0.81
CA VAL A 222 -8.76 -10.39 -1.36
C VAL A 222 -8.52 -10.41 -2.86
N LEU A 223 -9.29 -9.62 -3.61
CA LEU A 223 -8.92 -9.15 -4.95
C LEU A 223 -8.37 -7.74 -4.81
N GLN A 224 -7.06 -7.59 -4.97
CA GLN A 224 -6.40 -6.31 -4.90
C GLN A 224 -6.15 -5.76 -6.31
N TYR A 225 -6.93 -4.75 -6.70
CA TYR A 225 -6.78 -4.15 -8.01
C TYR A 225 -5.56 -3.26 -8.08
N THR A 226 -4.77 -3.46 -9.13
CA THR A 226 -3.59 -2.66 -9.42
C THR A 226 -3.88 -1.74 -10.58
N GLY A 227 -3.59 -0.45 -10.40
CA GLY A 227 -3.56 0.48 -11.53
C GLY A 227 -2.35 0.17 -12.39
N GLY A 228 -2.52 -0.70 -13.39
CA GLY A 228 -1.50 -0.96 -14.38
C GLY A 228 -1.12 0.34 -15.07
N THR A 229 0.17 0.59 -15.20
CA THR A 229 0.68 1.81 -15.86
C THR A 229 0.47 1.81 -17.37
N THR A 230 0.03 0.68 -17.93
CA THR A 230 -0.12 0.45 -19.38
C THR A 230 -1.49 -0.04 -19.79
N GLY A 231 -2.42 -0.29 -18.87
CA GLY A 231 -3.70 -0.92 -19.21
C GLY A 231 -4.80 -0.74 -18.16
N VAL A 232 -5.86 -1.48 -18.35
CA VAL A 232 -7.01 -1.60 -17.47
C VAL A 232 -6.56 -2.25 -16.15
N ALA A 233 -7.07 -1.78 -15.01
CA ALA A 233 -6.74 -2.32 -13.70
C ALA A 233 -7.08 -3.82 -13.61
N LYS A 234 -6.17 -4.61 -13.04
CA LYS A 234 -6.29 -6.08 -12.89
C LYS A 234 -6.36 -6.44 -11.42
N GLY A 235 -7.19 -7.40 -11.06
CA GLY A 235 -7.34 -7.91 -9.70
C GLY A 235 -6.32 -9.00 -9.38
N ALA A 236 -5.30 -8.71 -8.56
CA ALA A 236 -4.42 -9.72 -8.02
C ALA A 236 -5.17 -10.59 -7.00
N MET A 237 -5.17 -11.91 -7.19
CA MET A 237 -5.81 -12.88 -6.31
C MET A 237 -4.90 -13.20 -5.14
N LEU A 238 -5.24 -12.67 -3.96
CA LEU A 238 -4.51 -12.93 -2.72
C LEU A 238 -5.30 -13.90 -1.85
N THR A 239 -4.70 -15.05 -1.59
CA THR A 239 -5.29 -16.09 -0.73
C THR A 239 -5.07 -15.77 0.75
N HIS A 240 -5.78 -16.49 1.63
CA HIS A 240 -5.50 -16.45 3.07
C HIS A 240 -4.05 -16.82 3.36
N ARG A 241 -3.48 -17.79 2.62
CA ARG A 241 -2.06 -18.19 2.73
C ARG A 241 -1.12 -17.04 2.41
N ASN A 242 -1.32 -16.36 1.28
CA ASN A 242 -0.43 -15.29 0.86
C ASN A 242 -0.35 -14.18 1.90
N LEU A 243 -1.51 -13.72 2.38
CA LEU A 243 -1.60 -12.63 3.35
C LEU A 243 -1.13 -13.05 4.75
N ALA A 244 -1.51 -14.24 5.22
CA ALA A 244 -1.08 -14.76 6.50
C ALA A 244 0.44 -14.97 6.54
N SER A 245 1.01 -15.55 5.48
CA SER A 245 2.47 -15.71 5.37
C SER A 245 3.18 -14.37 5.43
N ASN A 246 2.71 -13.37 4.68
CA ASN A 246 3.36 -12.06 4.67
C ASN A 246 3.33 -11.37 6.04
N VAL A 247 2.24 -11.51 6.77
CA VAL A 247 2.13 -11.01 8.17
C VAL A 247 3.15 -11.70 9.06
N GLU A 248 3.24 -13.04 8.98
CA GLU A 248 4.16 -13.84 9.80
C GLU A 248 5.63 -13.60 9.44
N GLN A 249 5.94 -13.43 8.15
CA GLN A 249 7.28 -13.10 7.66
C GLN A 249 7.77 -11.72 8.13
N CYS A 250 6.86 -10.74 8.23
CA CYS A 250 7.21 -9.37 8.63
C CYS A 250 7.27 -9.18 10.17
N ALA A 251 6.54 -9.98 10.94
CA ALA A 251 6.46 -9.84 12.39
C ALA A 251 7.82 -9.90 13.12
N PRO A 252 8.79 -10.76 12.75
CA PRO A 252 10.12 -10.77 13.34
C PRO A 252 10.89 -9.45 13.21
N PHE A 253 10.81 -8.78 12.04
CA PHE A 253 11.47 -7.49 11.83
C PHE A 253 10.91 -6.39 12.77
N LEU A 254 9.58 -6.34 12.93
CA LEU A 254 8.96 -5.42 13.88
C LEU A 254 9.32 -5.77 15.32
N SER A 255 9.50 -7.04 15.63
CA SER A 255 9.86 -7.51 16.97
C SER A 255 11.26 -7.10 17.40
N LEU A 256 12.15 -6.74 16.44
CA LEU A 256 13.46 -6.13 16.77
C LEU A 256 13.32 -4.75 17.41
N VAL A 257 12.24 -4.01 17.07
CA VAL A 257 11.97 -2.67 17.62
C VAL A 257 10.95 -2.74 18.75
N PHE A 258 9.90 -3.54 18.57
CA PHE A 258 8.80 -3.70 19.52
C PHE A 258 8.90 -5.08 20.18
N SER A 259 9.26 -5.13 21.46
CA SER A 259 9.33 -6.41 22.17
C SER A 259 7.99 -7.16 22.08
N LYS A 260 8.05 -8.50 21.98
CA LYS A 260 6.88 -9.38 21.80
C LYS A 260 5.73 -9.15 22.81
N ASP A 261 6.02 -8.51 23.94
CA ASP A 261 5.06 -8.29 25.04
C ASP A 261 4.60 -6.84 25.21
N LYS A 262 5.07 -5.87 24.42
CA LYS A 262 4.84 -4.43 24.62
C LYS A 262 4.42 -3.55 23.44
N PRO A 263 3.84 -4.02 22.33
CA PRO A 263 3.16 -3.09 21.42
C PRO A 263 1.81 -2.61 21.96
N SER A 264 1.29 -3.34 22.92
CA SER A 264 0.00 -3.13 23.58
C SER A 264 -0.16 -1.69 24.07
N GLY A 265 -1.12 -0.99 23.49
CA GLY A 265 -1.40 0.41 23.78
C GLY A 265 -0.54 1.42 23.02
N GLN A 266 0.39 0.99 22.15
CA GLN A 266 1.12 1.89 21.26
C GLN A 266 0.33 2.10 19.97
N TYR A 267 0.40 3.31 19.42
CA TYR A 267 -0.31 3.66 18.20
C TYR A 267 0.56 3.51 16.95
N ILE A 268 -0.09 2.99 15.88
CA ILE A 268 0.39 3.15 14.50
C ILE A 268 -0.36 4.32 13.88
N ALA A 269 0.32 5.27 13.25
CA ALA A 269 -0.31 6.28 12.42
C ALA A 269 -0.70 5.68 11.07
N VAL A 270 -2.00 5.45 10.86
CA VAL A 270 -2.53 4.89 9.60
C VAL A 270 -2.87 6.04 8.67
N ALA A 271 -1.83 6.67 8.11
CA ALA A 271 -1.97 7.76 7.14
C ALA A 271 -2.13 7.25 5.70
N LEU A 272 -1.66 6.05 5.40
CA LEU A 272 -1.87 5.39 4.13
C LEU A 272 -3.26 4.74 4.08
N PRO A 273 -3.92 4.72 2.90
CA PRO A 273 -5.27 4.16 2.80
C PRO A 273 -5.30 2.66 3.08
N LEU A 274 -6.22 2.21 3.94
CA LEU A 274 -6.40 0.78 4.24
C LEU A 274 -6.89 -0.04 3.03
N TYR A 275 -7.52 0.58 2.03
CA TYR A 275 -7.87 -0.10 0.79
C TYR A 275 -6.65 -0.36 -0.12
N HIS A 276 -5.48 0.18 0.22
CA HIS A 276 -4.22 -0.12 -0.47
C HIS A 276 -3.46 -1.20 0.29
N ILE A 277 -2.91 -2.19 -0.44
CA ILE A 277 -2.32 -3.40 0.16
C ILE A 277 -1.20 -3.08 1.17
N PHE A 278 -0.41 -2.02 0.97
CA PHE A 278 0.64 -1.64 1.91
C PHE A 278 0.05 -1.37 3.31
N SER A 279 -0.92 -0.47 3.42
CA SER A 279 -1.56 -0.15 4.69
C SER A 279 -2.44 -1.30 5.18
N PHE A 280 -3.11 -2.00 4.27
CA PHE A 280 -3.93 -3.18 4.58
C PHE A 280 -3.12 -4.21 5.37
N THR A 281 -1.93 -4.59 4.87
CA THR A 281 -1.08 -5.58 5.54
C THR A 281 -0.29 -4.98 6.69
N ALA A 282 0.48 -3.90 6.46
CA ALA A 282 1.41 -3.37 7.47
C ALA A 282 0.70 -2.73 8.67
N CYS A 283 -0.43 -2.02 8.43
CA CYS A 283 -1.18 -1.38 9.51
C CYS A 283 -2.38 -2.21 9.96
N GLY A 284 -3.14 -2.76 9.00
CA GLY A 284 -4.35 -3.54 9.30
C GLY A 284 -4.02 -4.91 9.89
N LEU A 285 -3.44 -5.81 9.10
CA LEU A 285 -3.22 -7.19 9.49
C LEU A 285 -2.10 -7.34 10.53
N LEU A 286 -0.90 -6.84 10.21
CA LEU A 286 0.28 -6.94 11.08
C LEU A 286 0.10 -6.11 12.36
N GLY A 287 -0.51 -4.91 12.27
CA GLY A 287 -0.85 -4.10 13.42
C GLY A 287 -1.78 -4.83 14.39
N MET A 288 -2.80 -5.53 13.89
CA MET A 288 -3.70 -6.35 14.73
C MET A 288 -2.98 -7.55 15.33
N LYS A 289 -2.18 -8.29 14.55
CA LYS A 289 -1.40 -9.41 15.07
C LYS A 289 -0.49 -9.00 16.23
N MET A 290 0.15 -7.86 16.11
CA MET A 290 1.08 -7.33 17.13
C MET A 290 0.38 -6.67 18.31
N GLY A 291 -0.93 -6.38 18.24
CA GLY A 291 -1.71 -5.73 19.30
C GLY A 291 -1.54 -4.22 19.38
N PHE A 292 -1.22 -3.57 18.28
CA PHE A 292 -1.19 -2.10 18.19
C PHE A 292 -2.60 -1.50 18.25
N SER A 293 -2.65 -0.21 18.57
CA SER A 293 -3.81 0.66 18.35
C SER A 293 -3.60 1.41 17.02
N MET A 294 -4.52 1.30 16.07
CA MET A 294 -4.42 1.94 14.75
C MET A 294 -5.12 3.30 14.79
N LEU A 295 -4.37 4.39 14.63
CA LEU A 295 -4.87 5.76 14.51
C LEU A 295 -5.21 6.05 13.05
N LEU A 296 -6.47 5.99 12.70
CA LEU A 296 -6.97 6.22 11.34
C LEU A 296 -6.92 7.71 11.00
N ILE A 297 -6.04 8.09 10.09
CA ILE A 297 -5.96 9.43 9.51
C ILE A 297 -6.82 9.44 8.24
N THR A 298 -7.97 10.10 8.30
CA THR A 298 -8.96 10.11 7.20
C THR A 298 -8.47 10.90 5.99
N ASN A 299 -7.74 12.02 6.22
CA ASN A 299 -7.14 12.83 5.17
C ASN A 299 -5.69 13.21 5.53
N PRO A 300 -4.68 12.48 5.04
CA PRO A 300 -3.27 12.77 5.36
C PRO A 300 -2.73 14.06 4.73
N ARG A 301 -3.49 14.72 3.83
CA ARG A 301 -3.13 16.02 3.24
C ARG A 301 -3.55 17.20 4.13
N ASP A 302 -4.43 16.97 5.08
CA ASP A 302 -4.80 17.95 6.12
C ASP A 302 -3.77 17.90 7.26
N PHE A 303 -2.62 18.53 7.03
CA PHE A 303 -1.50 18.53 7.98
C PHE A 303 -1.88 19.10 9.36
N PRO A 304 -2.67 20.19 9.47
CA PRO A 304 -3.13 20.65 10.79
C PRO A 304 -3.91 19.58 11.57
N ALA A 305 -4.83 18.86 10.92
CA ALA A 305 -5.57 17.79 11.56
C ALA A 305 -4.65 16.60 11.92
N LEU A 306 -3.74 16.20 11.02
CA LEU A 306 -2.76 15.14 11.28
C LEU A 306 -1.85 15.51 12.46
N CYS A 307 -1.33 16.73 12.53
CA CYS A 307 -0.49 17.20 13.63
C CYS A 307 -1.22 17.17 14.96
N LYS A 308 -2.51 17.56 14.99
CA LYS A 308 -3.36 17.47 16.19
C LYS A 308 -3.50 16.03 16.69
N ASP A 309 -3.78 15.10 15.76
CA ASP A 309 -3.90 13.69 16.10
C ASP A 309 -2.56 13.09 16.53
N TYR A 310 -1.47 13.43 15.83
CA TYR A 310 -0.12 13.00 16.18
C TYR A 310 0.28 13.47 17.59
N ALA A 311 0.06 14.75 17.90
CA ALA A 311 0.37 15.31 19.21
C ALA A 311 -0.40 14.62 20.34
N LYS A 312 -1.67 14.27 20.08
CA LYS A 312 -2.56 13.64 21.08
C LYS A 312 -2.22 12.17 21.31
N TYR A 313 -2.04 11.40 20.25
CA TYR A 313 -1.90 9.94 20.32
C TYR A 313 -0.46 9.46 20.30
N LYS A 314 0.49 10.32 19.96
CA LYS A 314 1.94 10.05 19.96
C LYS A 314 2.28 8.68 19.36
N PRO A 315 2.05 8.46 18.06
CA PRO A 315 2.27 7.15 17.46
C PRO A 315 3.73 6.71 17.59
N ALA A 316 3.92 5.43 17.90
CA ALA A 316 5.24 4.81 18.00
C ALA A 316 5.73 4.25 16.65
N PHE A 317 4.79 4.01 15.72
CA PHE A 317 5.09 3.51 14.38
C PHE A 317 4.40 4.38 13.33
N PHE A 318 5.16 4.82 12.32
CA PHE A 318 4.69 5.72 11.26
C PHE A 318 5.03 5.17 9.87
N PRO A 319 4.18 4.34 9.27
CA PRO A 319 4.29 3.95 7.87
C PRO A 319 3.82 5.08 6.95
N ALA A 320 4.65 5.46 5.97
CA ALA A 320 4.29 6.52 5.03
C ALA A 320 5.03 6.37 3.69
N VAL A 321 4.70 7.22 2.74
CA VAL A 321 5.44 7.39 1.48
C VAL A 321 6.36 8.62 1.57
N ASN A 322 7.37 8.68 0.70
CA ASN A 322 8.34 9.79 0.66
C ASN A 322 7.67 11.18 0.64
N THR A 323 6.62 11.34 -0.16
CA THR A 323 5.91 12.63 -0.29
C THR A 323 5.26 13.10 1.01
N LEU A 324 4.75 12.18 1.83
CA LEU A 324 4.19 12.52 3.15
C LEU A 324 5.31 12.87 4.15
N PHE A 325 6.39 12.10 4.21
CA PHE A 325 7.55 12.43 5.03
C PHE A 325 8.11 13.81 4.67
N ASN A 326 8.33 14.05 3.37
CA ASN A 326 8.84 15.35 2.89
C ASN A 326 7.89 16.51 3.22
N GLY A 327 6.59 16.33 3.07
CA GLY A 327 5.61 17.36 3.47
C GLY A 327 5.65 17.69 4.96
N LEU A 328 5.74 16.66 5.81
CA LEU A 328 5.75 16.82 7.27
C LEU A 328 7.03 17.48 7.79
N VAL A 329 8.21 17.15 7.26
CA VAL A 329 9.48 17.79 7.70
C VAL A 329 9.55 19.27 7.35
N HIS A 330 8.73 19.72 6.38
CA HIS A 330 8.64 21.14 6.01
C HIS A 330 7.45 21.87 6.65
N HIS A 331 6.53 21.13 7.31
CA HIS A 331 5.35 21.73 7.95
C HIS A 331 5.69 22.20 9.38
N GLU A 332 5.56 23.50 9.65
CA GLU A 332 5.92 24.12 10.92
C GLU A 332 5.22 23.46 12.12
N GLY A 333 3.91 23.21 12.00
CA GLY A 333 3.12 22.54 13.04
C GLY A 333 3.63 21.15 13.39
N PHE A 334 4.16 20.36 12.42
CA PHE A 334 4.74 19.05 12.70
C PHE A 334 6.14 19.17 13.32
N ARG A 335 6.94 20.14 12.88
CA ARG A 335 8.29 20.38 13.39
C ARG A 335 8.32 20.75 14.88
N SER A 336 7.26 21.35 15.39
CA SER A 336 7.16 21.77 16.80
C SER A 336 6.65 20.65 17.74
N LEU A 337 6.31 19.44 17.22
CA LEU A 337 5.76 18.36 18.02
C LEU A 337 6.86 17.58 18.78
N ASP A 338 6.42 16.88 19.82
CA ASP A 338 7.23 15.91 20.56
C ASP A 338 7.22 14.57 19.81
N HIS A 339 8.39 14.17 19.30
CA HIS A 339 8.61 12.92 18.55
C HIS A 339 9.22 11.80 19.41
N SER A 340 9.41 11.99 20.70
CA SER A 340 10.15 11.08 21.60
C SER A 340 9.56 9.66 21.68
N ASN A 341 8.24 9.51 21.40
CA ASN A 341 7.59 8.19 21.38
C ASN A 341 7.72 7.45 20.04
N LEU A 342 8.16 8.13 18.97
CA LEU A 342 8.33 7.50 17.65
C LEU A 342 9.53 6.54 17.68
N LYS A 343 9.28 5.26 17.41
CA LYS A 343 10.28 4.20 17.46
C LYS A 343 10.64 3.65 16.08
N LEU A 344 9.69 3.70 15.15
CA LEU A 344 9.87 3.16 13.81
C LEU A 344 9.16 4.03 12.77
N SER A 345 9.88 4.38 11.71
CA SER A 345 9.32 4.98 10.50
C SER A 345 9.59 4.06 9.33
N LEU A 346 8.54 3.69 8.58
CA LEU A 346 8.62 2.75 7.46
C LEU A 346 8.24 3.46 6.16
N GLY A 347 9.20 3.57 5.26
CA GLY A 347 8.99 4.06 3.90
C GLY A 347 8.68 2.91 2.94
N GLY A 348 7.72 3.10 2.05
CA GLY A 348 7.38 2.11 1.03
C GLY A 348 6.46 2.66 -0.04
N GLY A 349 6.16 1.83 -1.06
CA GLY A 349 5.32 2.23 -2.19
C GLY A 349 5.99 3.13 -3.22
N MET A 350 7.06 3.82 -2.84
CA MET A 350 7.99 4.56 -3.68
C MET A 350 9.33 4.72 -2.95
N SER A 351 10.41 5.02 -3.66
CA SER A 351 11.72 5.27 -3.07
C SER A 351 11.68 6.45 -2.09
N VAL A 352 12.37 6.30 -0.97
CA VAL A 352 12.58 7.40 -0.02
C VAL A 352 13.85 8.15 -0.43
N LEU A 353 13.73 9.45 -0.67
CA LEU A 353 14.88 10.29 -1.05
C LEU A 353 15.80 10.49 0.14
N SER A 354 17.11 10.46 -0.11
CA SER A 354 18.14 10.61 0.92
C SER A 354 17.97 11.90 1.75
N ASP A 355 17.63 13.00 1.09
CA ASP A 355 17.46 14.29 1.78
C ASP A 355 16.20 14.31 2.66
N THR A 356 15.12 13.65 2.21
CA THR A 356 13.92 13.45 3.04
C THR A 356 14.25 12.60 4.27
N ALA A 357 14.97 11.49 4.08
CA ALA A 357 15.37 10.60 5.18
C ALA A 357 16.24 11.31 6.21
N LYS A 358 17.27 12.05 5.76
CA LYS A 358 18.13 12.86 6.64
C LYS A 358 17.37 13.97 7.37
N ALA A 359 16.45 14.65 6.68
CA ALA A 359 15.63 15.70 7.29
C ALA A 359 14.68 15.12 8.35
N TRP A 360 14.09 13.96 8.08
CA TRP A 360 13.24 13.22 9.03
C TRP A 360 14.02 12.80 10.27
N GLU A 361 15.19 12.21 10.10
CA GLU A 361 16.05 11.78 11.20
C GLU A 361 16.49 12.94 12.08
N ARG A 362 16.94 14.06 11.47
CA ARG A 362 17.31 15.28 12.23
C ARG A 362 16.14 15.86 13.03
N LEU A 363 14.92 15.78 12.49
CA LEU A 363 13.73 16.32 13.13
C LEU A 363 13.22 15.43 14.25
N THR A 364 13.12 14.13 14.00
CA THR A 364 12.41 13.19 14.88
C THR A 364 13.33 12.36 15.77
N GLY A 365 14.63 12.34 15.47
CA GLY A 365 15.58 11.40 16.08
C GLY A 365 15.37 9.95 15.64
N ASN A 366 14.49 9.70 14.65
CA ASN A 366 14.14 8.36 14.15
C ASN A 366 14.42 8.26 12.65
N TYR A 367 15.12 7.23 12.23
CA TYR A 367 15.41 7.00 10.81
C TYR A 367 14.24 6.28 10.10
N ILE A 368 14.17 6.47 8.79
CA ILE A 368 13.23 5.75 7.93
C ILE A 368 13.92 4.48 7.46
N ILE A 369 13.32 3.32 7.75
CA ILE A 369 13.65 2.07 7.05
C ILE A 369 12.76 1.93 5.82
N GLU A 370 13.25 1.27 4.78
CA GLU A 370 12.47 1.03 3.57
C GLU A 370 12.04 -0.42 3.49
N GLY A 371 10.82 -0.63 3.00
CA GLY A 371 10.30 -1.92 2.58
C GLY A 371 9.80 -1.85 1.15
N TYR A 372 9.93 -2.95 0.42
CA TYR A 372 9.51 -3.03 -0.97
C TYR A 372 8.55 -4.20 -1.19
N GLY A 373 7.64 -3.99 -2.12
CA GLY A 373 6.70 -4.98 -2.58
C GLY A 373 5.63 -4.40 -3.48
N LEU A 374 4.74 -5.25 -3.94
CA LEU A 374 3.67 -4.97 -4.89
C LEU A 374 2.34 -5.50 -4.36
N SER A 375 1.23 -5.12 -5.01
CA SER A 375 -0.07 -5.74 -4.70
C SER A 375 -0.03 -7.25 -4.89
N GLU A 376 0.69 -7.70 -5.90
CA GLU A 376 0.91 -9.08 -6.29
C GLU A 376 1.73 -9.90 -5.27
N THR A 377 2.31 -9.24 -4.28
CA THR A 377 3.21 -9.87 -3.29
C THR A 377 2.77 -9.70 -1.83
N SER A 378 1.54 -9.26 -1.57
CA SER A 378 0.78 -9.25 -0.30
C SER A 378 1.18 -8.28 0.85
N PRO A 379 1.96 -7.20 0.82
CA PRO A 379 2.74 -6.77 -0.34
C PRO A 379 4.24 -7.07 -0.25
N VAL A 380 4.81 -7.39 0.93
CA VAL A 380 6.24 -7.26 1.21
C VAL A 380 7.06 -8.39 0.57
N LEU A 381 8.11 -8.00 -0.15
CA LEU A 381 9.16 -8.88 -0.65
C LEU A 381 10.46 -8.69 0.10
N THR A 382 10.83 -7.43 0.37
CA THR A 382 12.06 -7.09 1.09
C THR A 382 11.79 -6.06 2.16
N LEU A 383 12.60 -6.09 3.22
CA LEU A 383 12.52 -5.16 4.32
C LEU A 383 13.93 -4.91 4.88
N ASN A 384 14.22 -3.65 5.22
CA ASN A 384 15.45 -3.34 5.95
C ASN A 384 15.31 -3.75 7.42
N PRO A 385 16.28 -4.46 7.99
CA PRO A 385 16.40 -4.56 9.44
C PRO A 385 16.57 -3.16 10.05
N PRO A 386 16.13 -2.93 11.30
CA PRO A 386 16.41 -1.68 12.01
C PRO A 386 17.92 -1.43 12.13
N GLY A 387 18.36 -0.18 11.89
CA GLY A 387 19.80 0.15 11.95
C GLY A 387 20.20 1.40 11.19
N GLY A 388 19.26 2.09 10.55
CA GLY A 388 19.52 3.33 9.81
C GLY A 388 18.92 3.33 8.40
N TYR A 389 18.96 4.48 7.76
CA TYR A 389 18.57 4.61 6.36
C TYR A 389 19.69 4.07 5.45
N THR A 390 19.37 3.15 4.58
CA THR A 390 20.33 2.49 3.69
C THR A 390 20.29 2.99 2.25
N GLY A 391 19.20 3.63 1.82
CA GLY A 391 18.93 3.94 0.41
C GLY A 391 18.68 2.69 -0.45
N LYS A 392 18.41 1.56 0.20
CA LYS A 392 18.11 0.26 -0.42
C LYS A 392 16.80 -0.26 0.14
N ILE A 393 16.12 -1.10 -0.62
CA ILE A 393 14.81 -1.66 -0.25
C ILE A 393 14.90 -2.81 0.77
N GLY A 394 16.09 -3.14 1.23
CA GLY A 394 16.34 -4.17 2.24
C GLY A 394 16.73 -5.51 1.65
N ILE A 395 16.63 -6.53 2.49
CA ILE A 395 16.88 -7.93 2.18
C ILE A 395 15.57 -8.70 1.99
N PRO A 396 15.54 -9.81 1.25
CA PRO A 396 14.36 -10.68 1.17
C PRO A 396 13.84 -11.06 2.55
N ILE A 397 12.52 -11.05 2.76
CA ILE A 397 11.89 -11.53 3.99
C ILE A 397 11.94 -13.08 4.06
N PRO A 398 11.72 -13.72 5.22
CA PRO A 398 11.82 -15.18 5.36
C PRO A 398 11.04 -15.96 4.27
N ALA A 399 11.56 -17.09 3.82
CA ALA A 399 11.01 -17.94 2.75
C ALA A 399 10.73 -17.20 1.42
N THR A 400 11.46 -16.11 1.17
CA THR A 400 11.40 -15.38 -0.10
C THR A 400 12.72 -15.53 -0.82
N ASP A 401 12.66 -16.14 -2.00
CA ASP A 401 13.80 -16.26 -2.91
C ASP A 401 13.72 -15.13 -3.94
N ILE A 402 14.83 -14.43 -4.16
CA ILE A 402 14.94 -13.33 -5.12
C ILE A 402 16.12 -13.55 -6.05
N LYS A 403 15.84 -13.44 -7.34
CA LYS A 403 16.84 -13.45 -8.42
C LYS A 403 16.81 -12.13 -9.16
N ILE A 404 17.98 -11.71 -9.65
CA ILE A 404 18.13 -10.60 -10.58
C ILE A 404 18.35 -11.21 -11.97
N LEU A 405 17.38 -11.04 -12.87
CA LEU A 405 17.37 -11.69 -14.18
C LEU A 405 17.57 -10.71 -15.31
N ASP A 406 18.25 -11.16 -16.39
CA ASP A 406 18.29 -10.46 -17.67
C ASP A 406 16.96 -10.60 -18.45
N ASP A 407 16.92 -10.06 -19.68
CA ASP A 407 15.74 -10.14 -20.54
C ASP A 407 15.46 -11.56 -21.04
N GLU A 408 16.50 -12.38 -21.17
CA GLU A 408 16.46 -13.79 -21.57
C GLU A 408 16.05 -14.71 -20.43
N GLY A 409 16.07 -14.22 -19.17
CA GLY A 409 15.71 -14.95 -17.95
C GLY A 409 16.87 -15.66 -17.29
N ASN A 410 18.12 -15.33 -17.66
CA ASN A 410 19.32 -15.83 -16.99
C ASN A 410 19.59 -15.01 -15.72
N GLU A 411 20.10 -15.67 -14.69
CA GLU A 411 20.50 -15.00 -13.46
C GLU A 411 21.81 -14.24 -13.67
N LEU A 412 21.79 -12.95 -13.31
CA LEU A 412 22.93 -12.04 -13.44
C LEU A 412 23.91 -12.18 -12.28
N ALA A 413 25.15 -11.78 -12.53
CA ALA A 413 26.16 -11.75 -11.48
C ALA A 413 25.84 -10.68 -10.42
N MET A 414 26.36 -10.89 -9.20
CA MET A 414 26.21 -9.95 -8.11
C MET A 414 26.71 -8.55 -8.51
N GLY A 415 25.90 -7.53 -8.23
CA GLY A 415 26.21 -6.14 -8.59
C GLY A 415 25.77 -5.72 -9.99
N GLU A 416 25.28 -6.63 -10.82
CA GLU A 416 24.69 -6.29 -12.12
C GLU A 416 23.22 -5.91 -12.00
N ALA A 417 22.76 -5.02 -12.86
CA ALA A 417 21.37 -4.53 -12.87
C ALA A 417 20.49 -5.41 -13.76
N GLY A 418 19.39 -5.92 -13.21
CA GLY A 418 18.40 -6.70 -13.94
C GLY A 418 17.04 -6.68 -13.29
N GLU A 419 16.08 -7.40 -13.85
CA GLU A 419 14.73 -7.47 -13.32
C GLU A 419 14.70 -8.25 -12.01
N ILE A 420 14.11 -7.64 -10.97
CA ILE A 420 13.86 -8.32 -9.69
C ILE A 420 12.77 -9.35 -9.91
N CYS A 421 13.09 -10.63 -9.69
CA CYS A 421 12.14 -11.74 -9.77
C CYS A 421 12.07 -12.43 -8.42
N ALA A 422 10.86 -12.74 -7.95
CA ALA A 422 10.64 -13.24 -6.59
C ALA A 422 9.77 -14.50 -6.55
N LYS A 423 10.09 -15.40 -5.61
CA LYS A 423 9.31 -16.59 -5.30
C LYS A 423 9.15 -16.72 -3.80
N GLY A 424 7.93 -16.98 -3.34
CA GLY A 424 7.62 -17.10 -1.92
C GLY A 424 6.13 -17.29 -1.64
N PRO A 425 5.75 -17.66 -0.40
CA PRO A 425 4.36 -17.97 -0.05
C PRO A 425 3.42 -16.77 -0.12
N GLN A 426 3.94 -15.54 -0.13
CA GLN A 426 3.19 -14.30 -0.21
C GLN A 426 2.84 -13.88 -1.64
N ILE A 427 3.38 -14.56 -2.67
CA ILE A 427 3.11 -14.23 -4.08
C ILE A 427 1.69 -14.61 -4.44
N MET A 428 0.97 -13.74 -5.14
CA MET A 428 -0.39 -13.98 -5.64
C MET A 428 -0.50 -15.28 -6.44
N VAL A 429 -1.68 -15.86 -6.46
CA VAL A 429 -1.93 -17.04 -7.32
C VAL A 429 -2.15 -16.67 -8.79
N GLY A 430 -2.33 -15.41 -9.10
CA GLY A 430 -2.48 -14.87 -10.46
C GLY A 430 -3.45 -13.69 -10.50
N TYR A 431 -3.73 -13.19 -11.70
CA TYR A 431 -4.74 -12.16 -11.91
C TYR A 431 -6.11 -12.77 -12.20
N TRP A 432 -7.15 -12.24 -11.54
CA TRP A 432 -8.54 -12.68 -11.69
C TRP A 432 -9.00 -12.58 -13.14
N ASN A 433 -9.50 -13.69 -13.69
CA ASN A 433 -9.96 -13.81 -15.08
C ASN A 433 -8.94 -13.36 -16.15
N ARG A 434 -7.63 -13.37 -15.85
CA ARG A 434 -6.55 -12.94 -16.76
C ARG A 434 -5.38 -13.93 -16.74
N LEU A 435 -5.61 -15.13 -17.25
CA LEU A 435 -4.55 -16.16 -17.30
C LEU A 435 -3.39 -15.71 -18.19
N ASP A 436 -3.67 -15.09 -19.32
CA ASP A 436 -2.68 -14.54 -20.24
C ASP A 436 -1.76 -13.49 -19.60
N GLU A 437 -2.32 -12.64 -18.75
CA GLU A 437 -1.55 -11.65 -17.99
C GLU A 437 -0.75 -12.28 -16.85
N THR A 438 -1.27 -13.35 -16.26
CA THR A 438 -0.56 -14.11 -15.22
C THR A 438 0.67 -14.80 -15.81
N GLU A 439 0.53 -15.46 -16.97
CA GLU A 439 1.62 -16.14 -17.67
C GLU A 439 2.76 -15.18 -18.07
N LYS A 440 2.46 -13.93 -18.43
CA LYS A 440 3.46 -12.92 -18.79
C LYS A 440 4.36 -12.51 -17.63
N VAL A 441 3.85 -12.58 -16.39
CA VAL A 441 4.57 -12.15 -15.19
C VAL A 441 5.16 -13.31 -14.38
N MET A 442 5.04 -14.55 -14.86
CA MET A 442 5.63 -15.71 -14.21
C MET A 442 6.72 -16.32 -15.09
N THR A 443 7.86 -16.64 -14.49
CA THR A 443 8.91 -17.42 -15.15
C THR A 443 8.53 -18.91 -15.20
N LYS A 444 9.21 -19.69 -16.02
CA LYS A 444 8.98 -21.15 -16.14
C LYS A 444 9.26 -21.91 -14.85
N ASP A 445 10.17 -21.43 -14.03
CA ASP A 445 10.56 -21.98 -12.72
C ASP A 445 9.78 -21.38 -11.53
N GLY A 446 8.75 -20.57 -11.83
CA GLY A 446 7.76 -20.08 -10.87
C GLY A 446 8.16 -18.82 -10.11
N PHE A 447 9.09 -18.01 -10.63
CA PHE A 447 9.36 -16.68 -10.10
C PHE A 447 8.39 -15.66 -10.69
N PHE A 448 7.89 -14.77 -9.86
CA PHE A 448 7.11 -13.62 -10.26
C PHE A 448 8.03 -12.48 -10.72
N ARG A 449 7.83 -11.99 -11.92
CA ARG A 449 8.51 -10.84 -12.51
C ARG A 449 7.89 -9.54 -12.01
N THR A 450 8.65 -8.75 -11.27
CA THR A 450 8.12 -7.52 -10.65
C THR A 450 7.97 -6.36 -11.65
N GLY A 451 8.70 -6.39 -12.75
CA GLY A 451 8.84 -5.27 -13.68
C GLY A 451 9.70 -4.12 -13.13
N ASP A 452 10.34 -4.30 -11.98
CA ASP A 452 11.26 -3.35 -11.38
C ASP A 452 12.71 -3.83 -11.58
N ILE A 453 13.62 -2.93 -11.98
CA ILE A 453 15.04 -3.21 -12.16
C ILE A 453 15.76 -2.91 -10.86
N GLY A 454 16.61 -3.83 -10.42
CA GLY A 454 17.39 -3.69 -9.20
C GLY A 454 18.78 -4.27 -9.29
N VAL A 455 19.59 -3.96 -8.31
CA VAL A 455 20.94 -4.48 -8.10
C VAL A 455 21.02 -5.05 -6.69
N MET A 456 21.52 -6.26 -6.56
CA MET A 456 21.77 -6.92 -5.25
C MET A 456 23.26 -6.83 -4.91
N ASP A 457 23.58 -6.52 -3.65
CA ASP A 457 24.95 -6.53 -3.16
C ASP A 457 25.32 -7.88 -2.48
N ASP A 458 26.56 -8.00 -2.06
CA ASP A 458 27.16 -9.19 -1.43
C ASP A 458 26.58 -9.53 -0.04
N ARG A 459 25.76 -8.65 0.53
CA ARG A 459 25.02 -8.85 1.78
C ARG A 459 23.53 -9.12 1.55
N GLY A 460 23.09 -9.16 0.27
CA GLY A 460 21.70 -9.38 -0.13
C GLY A 460 20.81 -8.17 -0.06
N PHE A 461 21.35 -6.96 0.19
CA PHE A 461 20.56 -5.74 0.10
C PHE A 461 20.32 -5.35 -1.36
N ILE A 462 19.08 -5.05 -1.67
CA ILE A 462 18.68 -4.70 -3.03
C ILE A 462 18.44 -3.19 -3.13
N LYS A 463 18.99 -2.59 -4.18
CA LYS A 463 18.70 -1.22 -4.57
C LYS A 463 17.86 -1.23 -5.84
N ILE A 464 16.69 -0.58 -5.81
CA ILE A 464 15.92 -0.32 -7.03
C ILE A 464 16.65 0.73 -7.86
N VAL A 465 16.79 0.42 -9.13
CA VAL A 465 17.33 1.35 -10.13
C VAL A 465 16.18 2.10 -10.78
N ASP A 466 15.21 1.38 -11.36
CA ASP A 466 13.97 1.97 -11.89
C ASP A 466 12.93 0.88 -12.26
N ARG A 467 11.85 1.33 -12.91
CA ARG A 467 10.91 0.44 -13.58
C ARG A 467 11.35 0.14 -15.01
N LYS A 468 11.35 -1.13 -15.40
CA LYS A 468 11.72 -1.59 -16.73
C LYS A 468 11.06 -0.79 -17.85
N LYS A 469 9.77 -0.47 -17.73
CA LYS A 469 8.97 0.28 -18.71
C LYS A 469 9.15 1.80 -18.69
N ASP A 470 9.72 2.35 -17.62
CA ASP A 470 9.98 3.79 -17.47
C ASP A 470 11.43 4.13 -17.86
N MET A 471 12.27 3.12 -18.06
CA MET A 471 13.64 3.25 -18.54
C MET A 471 13.66 4.01 -19.87
N ILE A 472 14.56 4.96 -20.00
CA ILE A 472 14.75 5.81 -21.17
C ILE A 472 15.95 5.30 -21.96
N LEU A 473 15.77 5.03 -23.25
CA LEU A 473 16.84 4.50 -24.09
C LEU A 473 17.49 5.64 -24.89
N VAL A 474 18.57 6.22 -24.34
CA VAL A 474 19.30 7.32 -24.99
C VAL A 474 20.48 6.78 -25.76
N SER A 475 20.42 6.80 -27.09
CA SER A 475 21.52 6.31 -27.98
C SER A 475 21.99 4.89 -27.61
N GLY A 476 21.11 4.00 -27.19
CA GLY A 476 21.43 2.64 -26.77
C GLY A 476 21.86 2.51 -25.30
N PHE A 477 21.96 3.60 -24.55
CA PHE A 477 22.26 3.57 -23.12
C PHE A 477 20.99 3.65 -22.29
N ASN A 478 20.88 2.77 -21.30
CA ASN A 478 19.80 2.80 -20.33
C ASN A 478 19.96 3.99 -19.39
N VAL A 479 18.95 4.86 -19.35
CA VAL A 479 18.84 5.95 -18.39
C VAL A 479 17.64 5.70 -17.51
N TYR A 480 17.86 5.71 -16.22
CA TYR A 480 16.87 5.42 -15.22
C TYR A 480 16.31 6.73 -14.64
N PRO A 481 15.01 7.02 -14.85
CA PRO A 481 14.37 8.24 -14.34
C PRO A 481 14.64 8.53 -12.86
N ASN A 482 14.58 7.51 -11.99
CA ASN A 482 14.81 7.70 -10.55
C ASN A 482 16.22 8.24 -10.25
N GLU A 483 17.25 7.81 -10.99
CA GLU A 483 18.62 8.33 -10.80
C GLU A 483 18.71 9.82 -11.14
N VAL A 484 18.04 10.22 -12.21
CA VAL A 484 18.00 11.64 -12.60
C VAL A 484 17.15 12.45 -11.62
N GLU A 485 16.02 11.90 -11.18
CA GLU A 485 15.14 12.52 -10.18
C GLU A 485 15.87 12.77 -8.85
N ASP A 486 16.65 11.79 -8.37
CA ASP A 486 17.44 11.90 -7.13
C ASP A 486 18.44 13.07 -7.22
N VAL A 487 19.15 13.16 -8.34
CA VAL A 487 20.14 14.23 -8.55
C VAL A 487 19.48 15.60 -8.66
N ILE A 488 18.40 15.73 -9.43
CA ILE A 488 17.74 17.03 -9.61
C ILE A 488 17.01 17.48 -8.33
N THR A 489 16.41 16.56 -7.58
CA THR A 489 15.73 16.88 -6.33
C THR A 489 16.71 17.33 -5.23
N ALA A 490 17.98 16.90 -5.27
CA ALA A 490 19.02 17.35 -4.37
C ALA A 490 19.42 18.83 -4.59
N HIS A 491 18.96 19.48 -5.66
CA HIS A 491 19.20 20.92 -5.86
C HIS A 491 18.42 21.76 -4.83
N PRO A 492 19.07 22.73 -4.11
CA PRO A 492 18.47 23.46 -2.97
C PRO A 492 17.16 24.21 -3.27
N LYS A 493 16.95 24.58 -4.54
CA LYS A 493 15.78 25.33 -5.02
C LYS A 493 14.67 24.46 -5.60
N VAL A 494 14.78 23.11 -5.54
CA VAL A 494 13.80 22.13 -6.04
C VAL A 494 13.01 21.54 -4.88
N ILE A 495 11.69 21.40 -5.03
CA ILE A 495 10.84 20.64 -4.09
C ILE A 495 10.81 19.17 -4.49
N GLU A 496 10.50 18.93 -5.77
CA GLU A 496 10.35 17.59 -6.35
C GLU A 496 10.47 17.68 -7.86
N CYS A 497 10.76 16.56 -8.51
CA CYS A 497 10.73 16.49 -9.96
C CYS A 497 10.23 15.12 -10.45
N GLY A 498 9.83 15.07 -11.71
CA GLY A 498 9.45 13.84 -12.41
C GLY A 498 10.14 13.79 -13.75
N VAL A 499 10.71 12.63 -14.11
CA VAL A 499 11.51 12.42 -15.31
C VAL A 499 10.82 11.44 -16.24
N ILE A 500 10.79 11.77 -17.54
CA ILE A 500 10.31 10.90 -18.62
C ILE A 500 11.27 10.89 -19.80
N GLY A 501 11.22 9.83 -20.61
CA GLY A 501 11.77 9.82 -21.95
C GLY A 501 10.83 10.52 -22.93
N VAL A 502 11.40 11.29 -23.84
CA VAL A 502 10.68 11.87 -24.99
C VAL A 502 11.40 11.52 -26.28
N PRO A 503 10.68 11.27 -27.39
CA PRO A 503 11.28 10.92 -28.67
C PRO A 503 12.30 11.95 -29.14
N ASP A 504 13.37 11.48 -29.76
CA ASP A 504 14.42 12.31 -30.36
C ASP A 504 14.98 11.64 -31.62
N ASP A 505 15.04 12.37 -32.72
CA ASP A 505 15.43 11.84 -34.04
C ASP A 505 16.86 11.28 -34.10
N HIS A 506 17.75 11.74 -33.21
CA HIS A 506 19.16 11.32 -33.20
C HIS A 506 19.48 10.27 -32.16
N SER A 507 18.79 10.30 -31.02
CA SER A 507 19.11 9.48 -29.83
C SER A 507 18.08 8.40 -29.55
N GLY A 508 17.00 8.31 -30.36
CA GLY A 508 15.83 7.49 -30.07
C GLY A 508 14.95 8.15 -29.02
N GLU A 509 15.47 8.29 -27.80
CA GLU A 509 14.86 9.07 -26.72
C GLU A 509 15.87 10.02 -26.08
N VAL A 510 15.37 11.04 -25.40
CA VAL A 510 16.15 11.93 -24.54
C VAL A 510 15.41 12.21 -23.25
N VAL A 511 16.17 12.59 -22.23
CA VAL A 511 15.64 12.87 -20.89
C VAL A 511 14.92 14.22 -20.87
N LYS A 512 13.68 14.23 -20.36
CA LYS A 512 12.92 15.43 -20.00
C LYS A 512 12.57 15.40 -18.51
N VAL A 513 12.79 16.53 -17.82
CA VAL A 513 12.46 16.71 -16.41
C VAL A 513 11.39 17.77 -16.21
N PHE A 514 10.37 17.43 -15.43
CA PHE A 514 9.37 18.35 -14.90
C PHE A 514 9.77 18.71 -13.47
N VAL A 515 9.89 19.99 -13.14
CA VAL A 515 10.42 20.49 -11.87
C VAL A 515 9.40 21.35 -11.15
N VAL A 516 9.15 21.05 -9.88
CA VAL A 516 8.40 21.92 -8.97
C VAL A 516 9.40 22.75 -8.18
N LYS A 517 9.32 24.08 -8.34
CA LYS A 517 10.24 25.02 -7.71
C LYS A 517 9.98 25.18 -6.22
N LYS A 518 11.02 25.14 -5.41
CA LYS A 518 11.02 25.62 -4.01
C LYS A 518 11.26 27.12 -3.96
N ASP A 519 12.17 27.60 -4.80
CA ASP A 519 12.49 29.02 -4.98
C ASP A 519 12.05 29.47 -6.37
N PRO A 520 11.13 30.46 -6.47
CA PRO A 520 10.67 30.98 -7.77
C PRO A 520 11.79 31.47 -8.70
N SER A 521 12.95 31.85 -8.15
CA SER A 521 14.11 32.31 -8.91
C SER A 521 14.84 31.23 -9.69
N LEU A 522 14.54 29.92 -9.45
CA LEU A 522 15.21 28.81 -10.13
C LEU A 522 15.02 28.91 -11.65
N THR A 523 16.11 28.85 -12.38
CA THR A 523 16.11 28.86 -13.86
C THR A 523 16.45 27.50 -14.45
N ALA A 524 16.10 27.29 -15.71
CA ALA A 524 16.46 26.06 -16.43
C ALA A 524 17.98 25.92 -16.60
N GLU A 525 18.70 27.03 -16.73
CA GLU A 525 20.16 27.09 -16.81
C GLU A 525 20.80 26.59 -15.52
N GLU A 526 20.28 26.97 -14.36
CA GLU A 526 20.76 26.47 -13.06
C GLU A 526 20.55 24.95 -12.94
N VAL A 527 19.39 24.44 -13.34
CA VAL A 527 19.12 22.99 -13.34
C VAL A 527 20.05 22.26 -14.31
N ARG A 528 20.30 22.82 -15.51
CA ARG A 528 21.27 22.24 -16.48
C ARG A 528 22.68 22.22 -15.93
N ALA A 529 23.11 23.32 -15.29
CA ALA A 529 24.44 23.39 -14.69
C ALA A 529 24.62 22.35 -13.59
N TRP A 530 23.62 22.22 -12.70
CA TRP A 530 23.59 21.20 -11.66
C TRP A 530 23.64 19.77 -12.23
N ALA A 531 22.82 19.49 -13.25
CA ALA A 531 22.84 18.19 -13.93
C ALA A 531 24.17 17.91 -14.63
N LYS A 532 24.84 18.94 -15.16
CA LYS A 532 26.14 18.80 -15.82
C LYS A 532 27.24 18.39 -14.84
N GLU A 533 27.19 18.87 -13.63
CA GLU A 533 28.17 18.55 -12.59
C GLU A 533 27.96 17.15 -11.98
N ASN A 534 26.69 16.67 -11.94
CA ASN A 534 26.32 15.50 -11.16
C ASN A 534 25.86 14.29 -12.02
N LEU A 535 25.68 14.46 -13.34
CA LEU A 535 25.22 13.39 -14.24
C LEU A 535 26.14 13.23 -15.46
N THR A 536 26.32 12.00 -15.89
CA THR A 536 26.98 11.65 -17.17
C THR A 536 26.20 12.23 -18.35
N GLY A 537 26.87 12.54 -19.45
CA GLY A 537 26.32 13.28 -20.59
C GLY A 537 24.96 12.81 -21.08
N TYR A 538 24.81 11.51 -21.35
CA TYR A 538 23.57 10.92 -21.85
C TYR A 538 22.41 10.88 -20.85
N LYS A 539 22.67 11.04 -19.53
CA LYS A 539 21.66 11.11 -18.47
C LYS A 539 21.15 12.53 -18.22
N ARG A 540 21.80 13.55 -18.80
CA ARG A 540 21.45 14.95 -18.56
C ARG A 540 20.13 15.31 -19.23
N PRO A 541 19.21 16.02 -18.54
CA PRO A 541 17.98 16.47 -19.15
C PRO A 541 18.23 17.40 -20.33
N LYS A 542 17.74 17.02 -21.52
CA LYS A 542 17.70 17.88 -22.70
C LYS A 542 16.61 18.94 -22.56
N TYR A 543 15.47 18.54 -22.01
CA TYR A 543 14.33 19.42 -21.77
C TYR A 543 14.05 19.57 -20.27
N ILE A 544 13.79 20.81 -19.85
CA ILE A 544 13.44 21.17 -18.47
C ILE A 544 12.16 21.98 -18.53
N GLU A 545 11.16 21.55 -17.78
CA GLU A 545 9.87 22.23 -17.70
C GLU A 545 9.51 22.48 -16.23
N PHE A 546 9.07 23.70 -15.94
CA PHE A 546 8.58 24.05 -14.60
C PHE A 546 7.07 23.93 -14.55
N ILE A 547 6.58 23.21 -13.54
CA ILE A 547 5.15 23.02 -13.28
C ILE A 547 4.83 23.36 -11.82
N SER A 548 3.56 23.69 -11.56
CA SER A 548 3.11 24.04 -10.21
C SER A 548 3.06 22.84 -9.27
N GLU A 549 2.68 21.66 -9.81
CA GLU A 549 2.60 20.40 -9.07
C GLU A 549 2.76 19.21 -10.03
N LEU A 550 3.31 18.11 -9.52
CA LEU A 550 3.38 16.84 -10.25
C LEU A 550 2.08 16.06 -10.13
N PRO A 551 1.62 15.38 -11.19
CA PRO A 551 0.50 14.44 -11.08
C PRO A 551 0.87 13.28 -10.16
N LYS A 552 0.01 13.01 -9.16
CA LYS A 552 0.24 11.99 -8.14
C LYS A 552 -0.95 11.06 -7.97
N SER A 553 -0.67 9.81 -7.67
CA SER A 553 -1.68 8.85 -7.22
C SER A 553 -2.22 9.24 -5.83
N ASN A 554 -3.29 8.55 -5.40
CA ASN A 554 -3.88 8.74 -4.07
C ASN A 554 -2.93 8.40 -2.91
N VAL A 555 -1.94 7.57 -3.19
CA VAL A 555 -0.88 7.21 -2.23
C VAL A 555 0.36 8.11 -2.39
N GLY A 556 0.27 9.19 -3.18
CA GLY A 556 1.33 10.19 -3.33
C GLY A 556 2.44 9.82 -4.32
N LYS A 557 2.30 8.75 -5.10
CA LYS A 557 3.26 8.33 -6.12
C LYS A 557 3.14 9.19 -7.37
N ILE A 558 4.28 9.67 -7.92
CA ILE A 558 4.32 10.43 -9.17
C ILE A 558 3.84 9.54 -10.33
N LEU A 559 2.91 10.06 -11.14
CA LEU A 559 2.31 9.37 -12.27
C LEU A 559 3.01 9.78 -13.57
N ARG A 560 4.14 9.13 -13.91
CA ARG A 560 4.88 9.40 -15.15
C ARG A 560 4.04 9.22 -16.41
N LYS A 561 3.02 8.35 -16.37
CA LYS A 561 2.05 8.21 -17.46
C LYS A 561 1.33 9.54 -17.76
N GLU A 562 0.89 10.25 -16.73
CA GLU A 562 0.23 11.53 -16.89
C GLU A 562 1.20 12.62 -17.35
N LEU A 563 2.46 12.58 -16.93
CA LEU A 563 3.50 13.46 -17.47
C LEU A 563 3.71 13.23 -18.97
N ARG A 564 3.68 11.97 -19.45
CA ARG A 564 3.73 11.66 -20.89
C ARG A 564 2.50 12.17 -21.64
N VAL A 565 1.31 12.09 -21.05
CA VAL A 565 0.07 12.65 -21.64
C VAL A 565 0.16 14.17 -21.72
N LEU A 566 0.63 14.85 -20.67
CA LEU A 566 0.87 16.30 -20.67
C LEU A 566 1.85 16.71 -21.77
N GLU A 567 2.87 15.91 -22.03
CA GLU A 567 3.82 16.16 -23.11
C GLU A 567 3.21 15.98 -24.48
N GLN A 568 2.43 14.93 -24.70
CA GLN A 568 1.79 14.64 -25.99
C GLN A 568 0.68 15.63 -26.33
N SER A 569 0.15 16.37 -25.36
CA SER A 569 -0.89 17.38 -25.57
C SER A 569 -0.37 18.75 -26.03
N LYS A 570 0.94 18.91 -26.18
CA LYS A 570 1.64 20.11 -26.66
C LYS A 570 1.97 20.04 -28.12
#